data_0d39980539121a38f61911da50cd3bb9
#
_entry.id   0d39980539121a38f61911da50cd3bb9
#
_cell.length_a   1.000
_cell.length_b   1.000
_cell.length_c   1.000
_cell.angle_alpha   90.00
_cell.angle_beta   90.00
_cell.angle_gamma   90.00
#
_symmetry.space_group_name_H-M   'P 1'
#
loop_
_entity.id
_entity.type
_entity.pdbx_description
1 polymer ?
#
loop_
_entity_poly.entity_id
_entity_poly.type
_entity_poly.pdbx_seq_one_letter_code
_entity_poly.pdbx_strand_id
1 'polypeptide(L)'
;MKLFATIIALAGVFTASAQAHQETNISKWQFSQTGAEWKAVTVPHDWAISGPFDKKWDLQVVAIKENGEDKPTEHSGRSGSLPWIGKGFYKTTVHIAEGTAYAELKFDGAMADPEVSVNGKKAGHWAYGYNAFRVDITPYIHTGDNLIEV
;
A
#
# COMPACT_ATOMS: atom_id res chain seq x y z
N MET A 1 75.48 -10.07 -15.05
CA MET A 1 74.54 -10.21 -13.94
C MET A 1 73.18 -9.66 -14.43
N LYS A 2 72.23 -10.55 -14.82
CA LYS A 2 70.93 -10.14 -15.37
C LYS A 2 69.87 -10.26 -14.23
N LEU A 3 69.31 -9.12 -13.79
CA LEU A 3 68.23 -9.09 -12.83
C LEU A 3 66.91 -9.36 -13.58
N PHE A 4 66.19 -10.43 -13.22
CA PHE A 4 64.84 -10.67 -13.66
C PHE A 4 63.90 -10.14 -12.55
N ALA A 5 63.15 -9.10 -12.87
CA ALA A 5 62.06 -8.63 -12.00
C ALA A 5 60.78 -9.37 -12.37
N THR A 6 60.26 -10.21 -11.45
CA THR A 6 59.00 -10.91 -11.63
C THR A 6 57.89 -10.00 -11.09
N ILE A 7 56.98 -9.54 -11.98
CA ILE A 7 55.80 -8.80 -11.61
C ILE A 7 54.71 -9.84 -11.31
N ILE A 8 54.30 -9.98 -10.04
CA ILE A 8 53.12 -10.76 -9.65
C ILE A 8 51.91 -9.83 -9.77
N ALA A 9 51.13 -10.02 -10.83
CA ALA A 9 49.85 -9.37 -10.97
C ALA A 9 48.83 -10.10 -10.08
N LEU A 10 48.43 -9.46 -8.98
CA LEU A 10 47.34 -9.93 -8.12
C LEU A 10 46.00 -9.62 -8.81
N ALA A 11 45.44 -10.58 -9.53
CA ALA A 11 44.09 -10.48 -10.08
C ALA A 11 43.07 -10.59 -8.92
N GLY A 12 42.57 -9.46 -8.47
CA GLY A 12 41.45 -9.43 -7.53
C GLY A 12 40.21 -9.98 -8.21
N VAL A 13 39.72 -11.11 -7.74
CA VAL A 13 38.42 -11.65 -8.16
C VAL A 13 37.35 -10.84 -7.47
N PHE A 14 36.75 -9.89 -8.17
CA PHE A 14 35.53 -9.24 -7.72
C PHE A 14 34.37 -10.22 -7.92
N THR A 15 33.94 -10.88 -6.85
CA THR A 15 32.66 -11.61 -6.86
C THR A 15 31.53 -10.59 -6.74
N ALA A 16 30.91 -10.26 -7.87
CA ALA A 16 29.64 -9.57 -7.86
C ALA A 16 28.58 -10.56 -7.34
N SER A 17 28.17 -10.42 -6.09
CA SER A 17 27.00 -11.12 -5.60
C SER A 17 25.78 -10.47 -6.24
N ALA A 18 25.14 -11.18 -7.17
CA ALA A 18 23.84 -10.79 -7.68
C ALA A 18 22.86 -10.82 -6.49
N GLN A 19 22.30 -9.66 -6.14
CA GLN A 19 21.31 -9.58 -5.09
C GLN A 19 20.03 -10.23 -5.61
N ALA A 20 19.59 -11.31 -4.94
CA ALA A 20 18.39 -12.02 -5.35
C ALA A 20 17.16 -11.11 -5.12
N HIS A 21 16.39 -10.92 -6.19
CA HIS A 21 15.08 -10.29 -6.07
C HIS A 21 14.09 -11.32 -5.53
N GLN A 22 13.40 -10.98 -4.43
CA GLN A 22 12.36 -11.79 -3.82
C GLN A 22 11.07 -11.01 -3.76
N GLU A 23 10.00 -11.58 -4.30
CA GLU A 23 8.65 -11.04 -4.19
C GLU A 23 7.84 -11.91 -3.23
N THR A 24 7.13 -11.28 -2.29
CA THR A 24 6.29 -11.97 -1.30
C THR A 24 4.90 -11.36 -1.31
N ASN A 25 3.88 -12.20 -1.50
CA ASN A 25 2.49 -11.78 -1.44
C ASN A 25 2.02 -11.65 0.00
N ILE A 26 1.58 -10.44 0.39
CA ILE A 26 1.07 -10.13 1.73
C ILE A 26 -0.46 -10.16 1.69
N SER A 27 -1.06 -11.34 1.83
CA SER A 27 -2.51 -11.52 1.73
C SER A 27 -3.26 -11.39 3.07
N LYS A 28 -2.59 -11.56 4.21
CA LYS A 28 -3.22 -11.55 5.53
C LYS A 28 -3.03 -10.20 6.22
N TRP A 29 -4.15 -9.58 6.56
CA TRP A 29 -4.19 -8.25 7.19
C TRP A 29 -5.16 -8.23 8.36
N GLN A 30 -5.05 -7.21 9.18
CA GLN A 30 -6.08 -6.80 10.12
C GLN A 30 -6.73 -5.52 9.59
N PHE A 31 -8.04 -5.44 9.67
CA PHE A 31 -8.84 -4.30 9.25
C PHE A 31 -9.62 -3.70 10.40
N SER A 32 -9.75 -2.38 10.43
CA SER A 32 -10.61 -1.65 11.36
C SER A 32 -11.26 -0.46 10.67
N GLN A 33 -12.51 -0.18 11.00
CA GLN A 33 -13.21 1.05 10.60
C GLN A 33 -12.91 2.24 11.52
N THR A 34 -12.50 1.97 12.74
CA THR A 34 -12.33 2.99 13.77
C THR A 34 -10.89 3.16 14.23
N GLY A 35 -10.00 2.22 13.87
CA GLY A 35 -8.65 2.12 14.40
C GLY A 35 -8.57 1.44 15.78
N ALA A 36 -9.71 1.12 16.41
CA ALA A 36 -9.76 0.51 17.73
C ALA A 36 -10.07 -1.00 17.69
N GLU A 37 -11.10 -1.39 16.95
CA GLU A 37 -11.53 -2.79 16.84
C GLU A 37 -10.97 -3.42 15.56
N TRP A 38 -10.16 -4.45 15.69
CA TRP A 38 -9.47 -5.09 14.59
C TRP A 38 -10.01 -6.49 14.30
N LYS A 39 -10.22 -6.79 13.03
CA LYS A 39 -10.60 -8.13 12.54
C LYS A 39 -9.64 -8.62 11.48
N ALA A 40 -9.37 -9.93 11.48
CA ALA A 40 -8.56 -10.55 10.43
C ALA A 40 -9.31 -10.52 9.09
N VAL A 41 -8.59 -10.15 8.04
CA VAL A 41 -9.11 -10.12 6.66
C VAL A 41 -8.06 -10.66 5.70
N THR A 42 -8.51 -11.09 4.52
CA THR A 42 -7.62 -11.46 3.42
C THR A 42 -7.83 -10.47 2.28
N VAL A 43 -6.75 -9.92 1.75
CA VAL A 43 -6.82 -9.04 0.58
C VAL A 43 -6.82 -9.87 -0.72
N PRO A 44 -7.52 -9.45 -1.78
CA PRO A 44 -8.29 -8.20 -1.87
C PRO A 44 -9.50 -8.20 -0.92
N HIS A 45 -9.74 -7.06 -0.26
CA HIS A 45 -10.82 -6.89 0.70
C HIS A 45 -11.59 -5.61 0.38
N ASP A 46 -12.89 -5.74 0.21
CA ASP A 46 -13.80 -4.61 0.05
C ASP A 46 -14.56 -4.39 1.36
N TRP A 47 -14.14 -3.38 2.12
CA TRP A 47 -14.77 -3.03 3.39
C TRP A 47 -16.13 -2.34 3.20
N ALA A 48 -16.38 -1.80 2.01
CA ALA A 48 -17.60 -1.11 1.71
C ALA A 48 -18.80 -2.07 1.64
N ILE A 49 -18.67 -3.28 1.11
CA ILE A 49 -19.76 -4.25 1.02
C ILE A 49 -20.14 -4.91 2.35
N SER A 50 -19.35 -4.71 3.39
CA SER A 50 -19.67 -5.23 4.73
C SER A 50 -20.75 -4.43 5.45
N GLY A 51 -21.26 -3.32 4.85
CA GLY A 51 -22.31 -2.48 5.40
C GLY A 51 -21.89 -1.60 6.57
N PRO A 52 -22.76 -0.82 7.17
CA PRO A 52 -24.23 -0.84 7.01
C PRO A 52 -24.67 -0.21 5.69
N PHE A 53 -25.71 -0.79 5.08
CA PHE A 53 -26.37 -0.18 3.93
C PHE A 53 -27.34 0.89 4.43
N ASP A 54 -27.19 2.13 3.92
CA ASP A 54 -28.03 3.24 4.31
C ASP A 54 -28.24 4.15 3.10
N LYS A 55 -29.48 4.54 2.83
CA LYS A 55 -29.82 5.45 1.74
C LYS A 55 -29.07 6.77 1.80
N LYS A 56 -28.71 7.23 3.00
CA LYS A 56 -27.95 8.48 3.18
C LYS A 56 -26.58 8.46 2.48
N TRP A 57 -25.98 7.29 2.27
CA TRP A 57 -24.71 7.16 1.57
C TRP A 57 -24.84 7.30 0.05
N ASP A 58 -26.06 7.12 -0.46
CA ASP A 58 -26.38 7.24 -1.88
C ASP A 58 -26.90 8.64 -2.26
N LEU A 59 -27.18 9.48 -1.27
CA LEU A 59 -27.70 10.82 -1.49
C LEU A 59 -26.59 11.77 -1.95
N GLN A 60 -26.87 12.47 -3.03
CA GLN A 60 -26.03 13.54 -3.57
C GLN A 60 -26.87 14.81 -3.73
N VAL A 61 -26.33 15.93 -3.32
CA VAL A 61 -26.97 17.24 -3.52
C VAL A 61 -26.28 17.95 -4.67
N VAL A 62 -26.84 17.79 -5.86
CA VAL A 62 -26.26 18.31 -7.10
C VAL A 62 -27.38 18.91 -7.98
N ALA A 63 -27.01 19.81 -8.90
CA ALA A 63 -27.89 20.27 -9.97
C ALA A 63 -27.52 19.53 -11.26
N ILE A 64 -28.42 18.73 -11.79
CA ILE A 64 -28.20 18.03 -13.07
C ILE A 64 -28.68 18.95 -14.19
N LYS A 65 -27.73 19.65 -14.82
CA LYS A 65 -28.02 20.66 -15.86
C LYS A 65 -28.72 20.07 -17.08
N GLU A 66 -28.41 18.81 -17.42
CA GLU A 66 -29.04 18.07 -18.50
C GLU A 66 -30.54 17.84 -18.24
N ASN A 67 -30.96 17.85 -16.99
CA ASN A 67 -32.38 17.79 -16.59
C ASN A 67 -33.03 19.17 -16.43
N GLY A 68 -32.32 20.24 -16.71
CA GLY A 68 -32.83 21.61 -16.56
C GLY A 68 -32.86 22.11 -15.11
N GLU A 69 -32.09 21.51 -14.22
CA GLU A 69 -32.07 21.90 -12.79
C GLU A 69 -31.15 23.11 -12.60
N ASP A 70 -31.71 24.20 -12.05
CA ASP A 70 -30.97 25.42 -11.72
C ASP A 70 -30.40 25.39 -10.28
N LYS A 71 -30.96 24.60 -9.42
CA LYS A 71 -30.57 24.49 -8.01
C LYS A 71 -30.25 23.06 -7.65
N PRO A 72 -29.26 22.82 -6.76
CA PRO A 72 -28.97 21.49 -6.25
C PRO A 72 -30.21 20.90 -5.55
N THR A 73 -30.54 19.68 -5.95
CA THR A 73 -31.59 18.84 -5.32
C THR A 73 -30.98 17.49 -4.93
N GLU A 74 -31.71 16.75 -4.09
CA GLU A 74 -31.26 15.41 -3.68
C GLU A 74 -31.50 14.41 -4.80
N HIS A 75 -30.45 13.69 -5.15
CA HIS A 75 -30.50 12.57 -6.09
C HIS A 75 -29.94 11.32 -5.43
N SER A 76 -30.45 10.17 -5.82
CA SER A 76 -30.01 8.84 -5.37
C SER A 76 -29.74 7.92 -6.55
N GLY A 77 -29.15 6.74 -6.30
CA GLY A 77 -29.02 5.67 -7.27
C GLY A 77 -27.68 5.54 -7.96
N ARG A 78 -26.63 6.23 -7.48
CA ARG A 78 -25.27 6.08 -8.03
C ARG A 78 -24.44 5.01 -7.35
N SER A 79 -24.70 4.73 -6.08
CA SER A 79 -23.93 3.78 -5.29
C SER A 79 -24.71 2.51 -4.96
N GLY A 80 -25.98 2.45 -5.31
CA GLY A 80 -26.87 1.33 -4.95
C GLY A 80 -27.15 1.22 -3.45
N SER A 81 -27.18 2.35 -2.76
CA SER A 81 -27.22 2.43 -1.28
C SER A 81 -26.03 1.74 -0.63
N LEU A 82 -25.02 1.54 -1.40
CA LEU A 82 -23.73 1.04 -0.97
C LEU A 82 -23.06 2.03 -0.08
N PRO A 83 -22.38 1.50 0.68
CA PRO A 83 -22.32 1.45 2.07
C PRO A 83 -21.32 2.51 2.48
N TRP A 84 -21.06 2.52 3.65
CA TRP A 84 -20.15 3.29 4.41
C TRP A 84 -19.02 3.97 3.59
N ILE A 85 -19.05 5.30 3.53
CA ILE A 85 -17.97 6.14 3.01
C ILE A 85 -17.19 6.66 4.22
N GLY A 86 -15.92 6.38 4.27
CA GLY A 86 -15.08 6.81 5.39
C GLY A 86 -13.66 6.28 5.29
N LYS A 87 -12.91 6.35 6.37
CA LYS A 87 -11.55 5.81 6.44
C LYS A 87 -11.58 4.36 6.89
N GLY A 88 -10.83 3.50 6.21
CA GLY A 88 -10.52 2.15 6.64
C GLY A 88 -9.06 2.06 7.04
N PHE A 89 -8.79 1.29 8.07
CA PHE A 89 -7.43 1.09 8.58
C PHE A 89 -7.03 -0.37 8.38
N TYR A 90 -5.86 -0.57 7.82
CA TYR A 90 -5.28 -1.89 7.62
C TYR A 90 -3.92 -1.96 8.29
N LYS A 91 -3.59 -3.09 8.87
CA LYS A 91 -2.24 -3.36 9.37
C LYS A 91 -1.84 -4.81 9.17
N THR A 92 -0.54 -5.00 8.97
CA THR A 92 0.08 -6.33 8.90
C THR A 92 1.52 -6.23 9.37
N THR A 93 2.13 -7.38 9.65
CA THR A 93 3.55 -7.48 9.97
C THR A 93 4.27 -8.20 8.83
N VAL A 94 5.41 -7.64 8.41
CA VAL A 94 6.27 -8.19 7.37
C VAL A 94 7.65 -8.44 7.94
N HIS A 95 8.16 -9.65 7.72
CA HIS A 95 9.52 -9.99 8.12
C HIS A 95 10.53 -9.61 7.05
N ILE A 96 11.53 -8.82 7.42
CA ILE A 96 12.62 -8.40 6.53
C ILE A 96 13.89 -9.16 6.91
N ALA A 97 14.47 -9.85 5.93
CA ALA A 97 15.69 -10.62 6.10
C ALA A 97 16.90 -9.71 6.35
N GLU A 98 17.89 -10.24 7.06
CA GLU A 98 19.18 -9.58 7.24
C GLU A 98 19.86 -9.34 5.88
N GLY A 99 20.49 -8.18 5.73
CA GLY A 99 21.18 -7.81 4.48
C GLY A 99 20.28 -7.34 3.35
N THR A 100 18.97 -7.15 3.60
CA THR A 100 18.06 -6.55 2.62
C THR A 100 18.49 -5.11 2.33
N ALA A 101 18.96 -4.85 1.11
CA ALA A 101 19.45 -3.53 0.70
C ALA A 101 18.35 -2.61 0.20
N TYR A 102 17.24 -3.18 -0.31
CA TYR A 102 16.10 -2.44 -0.83
C TYR A 102 14.80 -3.20 -0.59
N ALA A 103 13.77 -2.49 -0.22
CA ALA A 103 12.42 -3.05 -0.10
C ALA A 103 11.36 -2.03 -0.54
N GLU A 104 10.37 -2.50 -1.27
CA GLU A 104 9.21 -1.71 -1.66
C GLU A 104 7.92 -2.49 -1.41
N LEU A 105 6.84 -1.76 -1.13
CA LEU A 105 5.49 -2.28 -1.14
C LEU A 105 4.86 -1.95 -2.49
N LYS A 106 4.33 -2.96 -3.18
CA LYS A 106 3.54 -2.81 -4.38
C LYS A 106 2.07 -3.02 -4.02
N PHE A 107 1.25 -2.05 -4.37
CA PHE A 107 -0.21 -2.13 -4.27
C PHE A 107 -0.79 -2.23 -5.68
N ASP A 108 -1.60 -3.23 -5.95
CA ASP A 108 -2.30 -3.36 -7.24
C ASP A 108 -3.45 -2.36 -7.35
N GLY A 109 -3.95 -1.88 -6.23
CA GLY A 109 -4.92 -0.81 -6.09
C GLY A 109 -5.35 -0.65 -4.64
N ALA A 110 -5.59 0.59 -4.22
CA ALA A 110 -6.19 0.90 -2.93
C ALA A 110 -7.08 2.14 -3.09
N MET A 111 -8.36 1.96 -2.91
CA MET A 111 -9.38 2.99 -3.14
C MET A 111 -9.73 3.69 -1.82
N ALA A 112 -9.56 4.98 -1.75
CA ALA A 112 -8.72 5.90 -2.48
C ALA A 112 -7.92 6.69 -1.45
N ASP A 113 -6.88 7.40 -1.88
CA ASP A 113 -6.10 8.26 -1.00
C ASP A 113 -5.37 7.51 0.14
N PRO A 114 -4.76 6.33 -0.13
CA PRO A 114 -4.08 5.58 0.91
C PRO A 114 -2.84 6.31 1.42
N GLU A 115 -2.70 6.35 2.73
CA GLU A 115 -1.46 6.71 3.41
C GLU A 115 -0.79 5.45 3.95
N VAL A 116 0.47 5.24 3.61
CA VAL A 116 1.25 4.08 4.05
C VAL A 116 2.23 4.50 5.11
N SER A 117 2.22 3.80 6.24
CA SER A 117 3.18 3.97 7.33
C SER A 117 3.93 2.67 7.59
N VAL A 118 5.19 2.78 7.97
CA VAL A 118 6.05 1.67 8.36
C VAL A 118 6.66 1.99 9.72
N ASN A 119 6.44 1.11 10.70
CA ASN A 119 6.92 1.30 12.07
C ASN A 119 6.54 2.67 12.66
N GLY A 120 5.29 3.11 12.37
CA GLY A 120 4.74 4.39 12.83
C GLY A 120 5.26 5.63 12.09
N LYS A 121 6.06 5.48 11.03
CA LYS A 121 6.55 6.59 10.21
C LYS A 121 5.86 6.60 8.86
N LYS A 122 5.37 7.75 8.41
CA LYS A 122 4.77 7.90 7.08
C LYS A 122 5.82 7.63 6.00
N ALA A 123 5.58 6.59 5.20
CA ALA A 123 6.47 6.15 4.12
C ALA A 123 5.97 6.60 2.74
N GLY A 124 4.65 6.69 2.55
CA GLY A 124 4.10 7.07 1.25
C GLY A 124 2.64 7.47 1.30
N HIS A 125 2.18 7.98 0.15
CA HIS A 125 0.80 8.38 -0.09
C HIS A 125 0.52 8.28 -1.60
N TRP A 126 -0.69 7.89 -1.96
CA TRP A 126 -1.12 7.82 -3.35
C TRP A 126 -2.56 8.32 -3.48
N ALA A 127 -2.80 9.35 -4.31
CA ALA A 127 -4.10 10.01 -4.36
C ALA A 127 -5.16 9.25 -5.16
N TYR A 128 -4.75 8.45 -6.17
CA TYR A 128 -5.66 7.84 -7.13
C TYR A 128 -5.90 6.35 -6.87
N GLY A 129 -7.18 5.95 -6.74
CA GLY A 129 -7.54 4.60 -6.31
C GLY A 129 -7.51 3.51 -7.39
N TYR A 130 -7.46 3.87 -8.68
CA TYR A 130 -7.71 2.92 -9.77
C TYR A 130 -6.46 2.38 -10.47
N ASN A 131 -5.27 2.73 -10.02
CA ASN A 131 -4.05 2.18 -10.59
C ASN A 131 -3.11 1.62 -9.52
N ALA A 132 -2.20 0.75 -9.97
CA ALA A 132 -1.14 0.23 -9.11
C ALA A 132 -0.13 1.33 -8.78
N PHE A 133 0.43 1.25 -7.57
CA PHE A 133 1.49 2.13 -7.11
C PHE A 133 2.50 1.39 -6.25
N ARG A 134 3.63 2.04 -6.00
CA ARG A 134 4.73 1.50 -5.22
C ARG A 134 5.18 2.50 -4.16
N VAL A 135 5.61 1.99 -3.03
CA VAL A 135 6.16 2.77 -1.92
C VAL A 135 7.51 2.18 -1.53
N ASP A 136 8.57 2.95 -1.69
CA ASP A 136 9.89 2.58 -1.16
C ASP A 136 9.85 2.65 0.38
N ILE A 137 10.03 1.50 1.01
CA ILE A 137 10.02 1.38 2.47
C ILE A 137 11.43 1.21 3.06
N THR A 138 12.45 1.16 2.22
CA THR A 138 13.84 0.95 2.64
C THR A 138 14.29 1.83 3.80
N PRO A 139 13.97 3.16 3.83
CA PRO A 139 14.41 4.03 4.92
C PRO A 139 13.70 3.79 6.26
N TYR A 140 12.65 2.97 6.29
CA TYR A 140 11.75 2.80 7.43
C TYR A 140 11.80 1.41 8.06
N ILE A 141 12.44 0.45 7.38
CA ILE A 141 12.53 -0.95 7.82
C ILE A 141 13.77 -1.23 8.68
N HIS A 142 13.71 -2.33 9.40
CA HIS A 142 14.84 -2.98 10.06
C HIS A 142 14.78 -4.50 9.84
N THR A 143 15.85 -5.21 10.11
CA THR A 143 15.86 -6.68 10.10
C THR A 143 14.86 -7.21 11.12
N GLY A 144 14.11 -8.24 10.74
CA GLY A 144 13.03 -8.81 11.55
C GLY A 144 11.66 -8.24 11.20
N ASP A 145 10.77 -8.23 12.16
CA ASP A 145 9.36 -7.91 11.96
C ASP A 145 9.12 -6.40 11.91
N ASN A 146 8.45 -5.95 10.86
CA ASN A 146 8.11 -4.55 10.63
C ASN A 146 6.60 -4.41 10.51
N LEU A 147 6.03 -3.44 11.22
CA LEU A 147 4.61 -3.10 11.16
C LEU A 147 4.35 -2.23 9.94
N ILE A 148 3.44 -2.68 9.08
CA ILE A 148 2.92 -1.91 7.95
C ILE A 148 1.49 -1.49 8.28
N GLU A 149 1.17 -0.21 8.08
CA GLU A 149 -0.15 0.37 8.27
C GLU A 149 -0.57 1.15 7.03
N VAL A 150 -1.83 1.05 6.67
CA VAL A 150 -2.44 1.74 5.53
C VAL A 150 -3.76 2.36 5.93
#